data_ac8b28d2e50b5ebdf366ebe06af8273d
#
_entry.id   ac8b28d2e50b5ebdf366ebe06af8273d
#
_cell.length_a   1.000
_cell.length_b   1.000
_cell.length_c   1.000
_cell.angle_alpha   90.00
_cell.angle_beta   90.00
_cell.angle_gamma   90.00
#
_symmetry.space_group_name_H-M   'P 1'
#
loop_
_entity.id
_entity.type
_entity.pdbx_description
1 polymer ?
#
loop_
_entity_poly.entity_id
_entity_poly.type
_entity_poly.pdbx_seq_one_letter_code
_entity_poly.pdbx_strand_id
1 'polypeptide(L)'
;MSILNEIILNKKKEVELRKKLFPPSYWEKSPLFGRKASSLANKLKNSCSGIIAEHKRRSPSLSNINISLSVSEVAIGYEAAGVCGMSILTDLKYFGGSLEDLNAARAVCEFPLLRKEFIIDPYQVIEAKANGADVILLIAAILSRDKIKLLSETAKSLDLEVLLEVHNETELEKSIMPSLDMLGVNNRDLKTFEVNLENSRELAPKIPNDFVKISESGISEIGSIQELKTFGFQGFLIGESFMKSPNPGNSALNLIKKLKNNFND
;
A
#
# COMPACT_ATOMS: atom_id res chain seq x y z
N MET A 1 -7.18 0.26 -25.46
CA MET A 1 -6.06 0.45 -24.51
C MET A 1 -6.59 0.08 -23.14
N SER A 2 -5.88 -0.69 -22.32
CA SER A 2 -6.34 -1.01 -20.96
C SER A 2 -6.28 0.25 -20.09
N ILE A 3 -7.12 0.31 -19.03
CA ILE A 3 -7.11 1.42 -18.06
C ILE A 3 -5.72 1.60 -17.45
N LEU A 4 -5.01 0.51 -17.17
CA LEU A 4 -3.67 0.54 -16.61
C LEU A 4 -2.67 1.24 -17.55
N ASN A 5 -2.73 0.97 -18.85
CA ASN A 5 -1.89 1.64 -19.84
C ASN A 5 -2.18 3.15 -19.92
N GLU A 6 -3.46 3.53 -19.82
CA GLU A 6 -3.85 4.94 -19.76
C GLU A 6 -3.29 5.64 -18.52
N ILE A 7 -3.40 4.98 -17.35
CA ILE A 7 -2.84 5.49 -16.08
C ILE A 7 -1.34 5.73 -16.22
N ILE A 8 -0.59 4.77 -16.76
CA ILE A 8 0.86 4.87 -16.89
C ILE A 8 1.27 5.98 -17.89
N LEU A 9 0.54 6.15 -18.99
CA LEU A 9 0.80 7.25 -19.92
C LEU A 9 0.58 8.62 -19.25
N ASN A 10 -0.47 8.77 -18.47
CA ASN A 10 -0.73 9.99 -17.72
C ASN A 10 0.34 10.21 -16.64
N LYS A 11 0.71 9.16 -15.90
CA LYS A 11 1.73 9.25 -14.83
C LYS A 11 3.10 9.65 -15.38
N LYS A 12 3.51 9.15 -16.54
CA LYS A 12 4.76 9.60 -17.20
C LYS A 12 4.76 11.11 -17.45
N LYS A 13 3.66 11.66 -17.97
CA LYS A 13 3.54 13.11 -18.21
C LYS A 13 3.55 13.91 -16.91
N GLU A 14 2.85 13.42 -15.89
CA GLU A 14 2.80 14.03 -14.56
C GLU A 14 4.20 14.09 -13.95
N VAL A 15 4.91 12.97 -13.92
CA VAL A 15 6.27 12.88 -13.35
C VAL A 15 7.25 13.80 -14.07
N GLU A 16 7.22 13.84 -15.41
CA GLU A 16 8.07 14.74 -16.19
C GLU A 16 7.80 16.22 -15.90
N LEU A 17 6.53 16.59 -15.71
CA LEU A 17 6.17 17.95 -15.32
C LEU A 17 6.63 18.27 -13.91
N ARG A 18 6.40 17.36 -12.95
CA ARG A 18 6.78 17.54 -11.54
C ARG A 18 8.28 17.67 -11.37
N LYS A 19 9.09 16.89 -12.11
CA LYS A 19 10.56 17.00 -12.12
C LYS A 19 11.04 18.40 -12.52
N LYS A 20 10.35 19.05 -13.45
CA LYS A 20 10.69 20.41 -13.91
C LYS A 20 10.31 21.47 -12.88
N LEU A 21 9.17 21.30 -12.21
CA LEU A 21 8.65 22.26 -11.23
C LEU A 21 9.33 22.10 -9.86
N PHE A 22 9.57 20.88 -9.46
CA PHE A 22 10.10 20.50 -8.14
C PHE A 22 11.27 19.51 -8.33
N PRO A 23 12.50 19.96 -8.62
CA PRO A 23 13.63 19.06 -8.80
C PRO A 23 13.94 18.28 -7.53
N PRO A 24 14.69 17.15 -7.59
CA PRO A 24 15.04 16.34 -6.41
C PRO A 24 15.58 17.16 -5.25
N SER A 25 16.44 18.14 -5.52
CA SER A 25 17.00 19.05 -4.51
C SER A 25 15.97 19.92 -3.77
N TYR A 26 14.77 20.07 -4.31
CA TYR A 26 13.65 20.68 -3.59
C TYR A 26 13.11 19.77 -2.49
N TRP A 27 12.92 18.49 -2.82
CA TRP A 27 12.40 17.47 -1.92
C TRP A 27 13.40 17.14 -0.79
N GLU A 28 14.70 17.11 -1.11
CA GLU A 28 15.77 16.85 -0.12
C GLU A 28 15.83 17.91 0.98
N LYS A 29 15.25 19.07 0.78
CA LYS A 29 15.12 20.13 1.80
C LYS A 29 13.91 19.96 2.72
N SER A 30 13.04 18.99 2.46
CA SER A 30 11.88 18.75 3.32
C SER A 30 12.33 18.36 4.74
N PRO A 31 11.70 18.90 5.79
CA PRO A 31 11.97 18.49 7.17
C PRO A 31 11.77 16.99 7.41
N LEU A 32 10.91 16.35 6.62
CA LEU A 32 10.62 14.92 6.70
C LEU A 32 11.65 14.05 6.00
N PHE A 33 12.52 14.62 5.15
CA PHE A 33 13.48 13.84 4.36
C PHE A 33 14.50 13.10 5.23
N GLY A 34 14.97 13.73 6.30
CA GLY A 34 15.89 13.12 7.27
C GLY A 34 15.22 12.21 8.33
N ARG A 35 13.87 12.07 8.29
CA ARG A 35 13.14 11.24 9.26
C ARG A 35 13.49 9.76 9.08
N LYS A 36 13.75 9.06 10.19
CA LYS A 36 13.88 7.60 10.17
C LYS A 36 12.51 6.96 9.89
N ALA A 37 12.43 6.09 8.91
CA ALA A 37 11.20 5.40 8.58
C ALA A 37 10.83 4.36 9.66
N SER A 38 9.52 4.19 9.88
CA SER A 38 8.96 3.14 10.73
C SER A 38 8.73 1.87 9.90
N SER A 39 9.14 0.70 10.42
CA SER A 39 9.02 -0.55 9.68
C SER A 39 7.61 -1.11 9.74
N LEU A 40 6.95 -1.18 8.58
CA LEU A 40 5.67 -1.88 8.41
C LEU A 40 5.88 -3.40 8.46
N ALA A 41 6.94 -3.90 7.85
CA ALA A 41 7.26 -5.32 7.85
C ALA A 41 7.41 -5.86 9.29
N ASN A 42 8.13 -5.15 10.16
CA ASN A 42 8.26 -5.53 11.57
C ASN A 42 6.94 -5.45 12.33
N LYS A 43 6.13 -4.42 12.08
CA LYS A 43 4.80 -4.32 12.70
C LYS A 43 3.89 -5.47 12.30
N LEU A 44 3.92 -5.90 11.03
CA LEU A 44 3.14 -7.02 10.53
C LEU A 44 3.60 -8.35 11.14
N LYS A 45 4.90 -8.62 11.18
CA LYS A 45 5.49 -9.84 11.78
C LYS A 45 5.10 -10.01 13.25
N ASN A 46 4.97 -8.91 13.99
CA ASN A 46 4.67 -8.91 15.42
C ASN A 46 3.18 -8.65 15.74
N SER A 47 2.31 -8.60 14.74
CA SER A 47 0.89 -8.32 14.93
C SER A 47 0.04 -9.58 14.89
N CYS A 48 -0.90 -9.69 15.81
CA CYS A 48 -1.93 -10.72 15.73
C CYS A 48 -3.01 -10.40 14.68
N SER A 49 -3.25 -9.15 14.32
CA SER A 49 -4.27 -8.76 13.32
C SER A 49 -3.72 -8.70 11.90
N GLY A 50 -2.54 -8.10 11.70
CA GLY A 50 -1.93 -7.88 10.40
C GLY A 50 -2.64 -6.85 9.51
N ILE A 51 -3.49 -5.98 10.08
CA ILE A 51 -4.32 -5.06 9.29
C ILE A 51 -3.50 -3.84 8.82
N ILE A 52 -3.50 -3.60 7.50
CA ILE A 52 -3.10 -2.35 6.85
C ILE A 52 -4.38 -1.69 6.38
N ALA A 53 -4.74 -0.54 6.96
CA ALA A 53 -5.97 0.16 6.61
C ALA A 53 -5.70 1.17 5.49
N GLU A 54 -6.54 1.18 4.45
CA GLU A 54 -6.35 2.06 3.30
C GLU A 54 -7.31 3.24 3.34
N HIS A 55 -6.79 4.45 3.10
CA HIS A 55 -7.59 5.63 2.79
C HIS A 55 -7.73 5.76 1.27
N LYS A 56 -8.96 5.67 0.80
CA LYS A 56 -9.30 5.76 -0.62
C LYS A 56 -10.64 6.43 -0.82
N ARG A 57 -10.67 7.54 -1.58
CA ARG A 57 -11.89 8.29 -1.86
C ARG A 57 -12.70 7.72 -3.01
N ARG A 58 -12.02 7.17 -4.01
CA ARG A 58 -12.61 6.58 -5.22
C ARG A 58 -11.66 5.59 -5.88
N SER A 59 -12.13 4.88 -6.87
CA SER A 59 -11.32 4.00 -7.74
C SER A 59 -11.91 3.96 -9.15
N PRO A 60 -11.22 3.42 -10.15
CA PRO A 60 -11.78 3.22 -11.49
C PRO A 60 -13.07 2.38 -11.52
N SER A 61 -13.23 1.45 -10.57
CA SER A 61 -14.44 0.61 -10.45
C SER A 61 -15.53 1.22 -9.59
N LEU A 62 -15.24 2.25 -8.78
CA LEU A 62 -16.21 2.87 -7.87
C LEU A 62 -15.90 4.37 -7.73
N SER A 63 -16.69 5.20 -8.40
CA SER A 63 -16.46 6.65 -8.53
C SER A 63 -16.56 7.44 -7.22
N ASN A 64 -17.24 6.92 -6.22
CA ASN A 64 -17.36 7.52 -4.89
C ASN A 64 -17.41 6.44 -3.81
N ILE A 65 -16.42 6.43 -2.92
CA ILE A 65 -16.40 5.56 -1.74
C ILE A 65 -16.69 6.41 -0.49
N ASN A 66 -15.86 7.42 -0.25
CA ASN A 66 -16.05 8.40 0.81
C ASN A 66 -15.18 9.63 0.54
N ILE A 67 -15.82 10.75 0.23
CA ILE A 67 -15.15 12.03 -0.06
C ILE A 67 -15.31 13.05 1.08
N SER A 68 -16.11 12.73 2.10
CA SER A 68 -16.47 13.66 3.17
C SER A 68 -15.48 13.63 4.35
N LEU A 69 -14.83 12.51 4.58
CA LEU A 69 -13.87 12.38 5.68
C LEU A 69 -12.50 12.89 5.28
N SER A 70 -11.90 13.69 6.15
CA SER A 70 -10.52 14.11 5.98
C SER A 70 -9.56 12.92 6.24
N VAL A 71 -8.42 12.93 5.57
CA VAL A 71 -7.40 11.90 5.78
C VAL A 71 -6.87 11.91 7.22
N SER A 72 -6.80 13.08 7.85
CA SER A 72 -6.34 13.24 9.23
C SER A 72 -7.29 12.56 10.23
N GLU A 73 -8.61 12.75 10.09
CA GLU A 73 -9.61 12.07 10.93
C GLU A 73 -9.52 10.54 10.77
N VAL A 74 -9.37 10.06 9.53
CA VAL A 74 -9.23 8.63 9.25
C VAL A 74 -7.92 8.08 9.84
N ALA A 75 -6.80 8.81 9.71
CA ALA A 75 -5.50 8.39 10.25
C ALA A 75 -5.52 8.27 11.80
N ILE A 76 -6.08 9.27 12.49
CA ILE A 76 -6.27 9.24 13.95
C ILE A 76 -7.13 8.03 14.36
N GLY A 77 -8.24 7.81 13.62
CA GLY A 77 -9.12 6.68 13.89
C GLY A 77 -8.45 5.31 13.68
N TYR A 78 -7.65 5.18 12.63
CA TYR A 78 -6.91 3.95 12.34
C TYR A 78 -5.79 3.70 13.37
N GLU A 79 -5.08 4.75 13.81
CA GLU A 79 -4.06 4.61 14.85
C GLU A 79 -4.69 4.18 16.17
N ALA A 80 -5.79 4.80 16.58
CA ALA A 80 -6.54 4.41 17.76
C ALA A 80 -7.11 2.98 17.70
N ALA A 81 -7.44 2.50 16.49
CA ALA A 81 -7.88 1.12 16.26
C ALA A 81 -6.75 0.09 16.40
N GLY A 82 -5.49 0.51 16.35
CA GLY A 82 -4.32 -0.37 16.45
C GLY A 82 -4.01 -1.13 15.16
N VAL A 83 -4.20 -0.52 13.98
CA VAL A 83 -3.74 -1.07 12.71
C VAL A 83 -2.20 -1.07 12.63
N CYS A 84 -1.62 -1.92 11.80
CA CYS A 84 -0.16 -2.01 11.63
C CYS A 84 0.41 -0.83 10.84
N GLY A 85 -0.39 -0.24 9.97
CA GLY A 85 -0.03 0.91 9.16
C GLY A 85 -1.19 1.35 8.28
N MET A 86 -0.99 2.45 7.55
CA MET A 86 -2.01 3.01 6.68
C MET A 86 -1.49 3.13 5.25
N SER A 87 -2.29 2.70 4.30
CA SER A 87 -2.09 2.90 2.86
C SER A 87 -2.82 4.16 2.41
N ILE A 88 -2.11 5.06 1.74
CA ILE A 88 -2.66 6.34 1.27
C ILE A 88 -2.48 6.44 -0.23
N LEU A 89 -3.61 6.49 -0.96
CA LEU A 89 -3.62 6.74 -2.39
C LEU A 89 -3.15 8.17 -2.65
N THR A 90 -2.15 8.34 -3.54
CA THR A 90 -1.66 9.68 -3.91
C THR A 90 -1.93 10.04 -5.38
N ASP A 91 -2.49 9.12 -6.17
CA ASP A 91 -2.96 9.43 -7.52
C ASP A 91 -4.24 10.27 -7.49
N LEU A 92 -4.18 11.46 -8.09
CA LEU A 92 -5.30 12.41 -8.11
C LEU A 92 -6.38 11.98 -9.12
N LYS A 93 -5.97 11.69 -10.36
CA LYS A 93 -6.90 11.56 -11.48
C LYS A 93 -7.83 10.37 -11.31
N TYR A 94 -7.32 9.22 -10.90
CA TYR A 94 -8.08 7.96 -10.86
C TYR A 94 -8.57 7.61 -9.46
N PHE A 95 -7.84 8.02 -8.42
CA PHE A 95 -8.14 7.65 -7.03
C PHE A 95 -8.51 8.83 -6.13
N GLY A 96 -8.36 10.06 -6.57
CA GLY A 96 -8.70 11.26 -5.81
C GLY A 96 -7.82 11.50 -4.60
N GLY A 97 -6.59 10.96 -4.64
CA GLY A 97 -5.59 11.16 -3.61
C GLY A 97 -4.60 12.27 -3.95
N SER A 98 -3.72 12.60 -3.02
CA SER A 98 -2.66 13.60 -3.22
C SER A 98 -1.47 13.37 -2.28
N LEU A 99 -0.35 14.06 -2.55
CA LEU A 99 0.78 14.09 -1.60
C LEU A 99 0.45 14.87 -0.32
N GLU A 100 -0.43 15.84 -0.42
CA GLU A 100 -0.95 16.58 0.72
C GLU A 100 -1.69 15.66 1.70
N ASP A 101 -2.39 14.62 1.20
CA ASP A 101 -3.00 13.59 2.04
C ASP A 101 -1.94 12.81 2.83
N LEU A 102 -0.83 12.46 2.18
CA LEU A 102 0.28 11.75 2.85
C LEU A 102 0.89 12.62 3.95
N ASN A 103 1.14 13.91 3.66
CA ASN A 103 1.64 14.87 4.65
C ASN A 103 0.66 15.07 5.81
N ALA A 104 -0.63 15.24 5.52
CA ALA A 104 -1.66 15.45 6.53
C ALA A 104 -1.81 14.24 7.46
N ALA A 105 -1.72 13.02 6.92
CA ALA A 105 -1.69 11.81 7.73
C ALA A 105 -0.43 11.75 8.59
N ARG A 106 0.76 12.03 7.99
CA ARG A 106 2.03 12.02 8.75
C ARG A 106 2.05 13.03 9.89
N ALA A 107 1.35 14.14 9.76
CA ALA A 107 1.28 15.16 10.81
C ALA A 107 0.49 14.72 12.06
N VAL A 108 -0.33 13.68 11.98
CA VAL A 108 -1.26 13.27 13.05
C VAL A 108 -1.10 11.83 13.50
N CYS A 109 -0.18 11.05 12.93
CA CYS A 109 0.02 9.65 13.29
C CYS A 109 1.50 9.24 13.25
N GLU A 110 1.89 8.23 14.03
CA GLU A 110 3.26 7.73 14.12
C GLU A 110 3.45 6.32 13.49
N PHE A 111 2.35 5.64 13.14
CA PHE A 111 2.45 4.32 12.52
C PHE A 111 2.97 4.43 11.06
N PRO A 112 3.46 3.30 10.46
CA PRO A 112 3.97 3.30 9.10
C PRO A 112 2.94 3.75 8.06
N LEU A 113 3.37 4.61 7.12
CA LEU A 113 2.57 5.07 5.98
C LEU A 113 3.10 4.47 4.69
N LEU A 114 2.25 3.74 3.98
CA LEU A 114 2.48 3.26 2.63
C LEU A 114 1.97 4.29 1.61
N ARG A 115 2.87 4.84 0.79
CA ARG A 115 2.47 5.60 -0.39
C ARG A 115 1.95 4.64 -1.46
N LYS A 116 0.64 4.60 -1.66
CA LYS A 116 -0.03 3.80 -2.70
C LYS A 116 -0.13 4.63 -3.98
N GLU A 117 0.80 4.39 -4.91
CA GLU A 117 1.00 5.18 -6.13
C GLU A 117 1.54 4.30 -7.26
N PHE A 118 1.37 4.73 -8.50
CA PHE A 118 2.02 4.13 -9.66
C PHE A 118 3.45 4.67 -9.78
N ILE A 119 4.37 4.07 -9.05
CA ILE A 119 5.77 4.48 -9.04
C ILE A 119 6.49 3.88 -10.25
N ILE A 120 7.02 4.74 -11.12
CA ILE A 120 7.68 4.38 -12.39
C ILE A 120 9.07 5.03 -12.54
N ASP A 121 9.43 5.91 -11.60
CA ASP A 121 10.64 6.72 -11.68
C ASP A 121 11.25 6.96 -10.29
N PRO A 122 12.59 6.93 -10.11
CA PRO A 122 13.27 7.21 -8.84
C PRO A 122 12.87 8.55 -8.21
N TYR A 123 12.52 9.54 -9.02
CA TYR A 123 12.00 10.82 -8.55
C TYR A 123 10.82 10.65 -7.58
N GLN A 124 9.88 9.75 -7.88
CA GLN A 124 8.72 9.52 -7.01
C GLN A 124 9.10 8.86 -5.68
N VAL A 125 10.22 8.15 -5.62
CA VAL A 125 10.75 7.57 -4.38
C VAL A 125 11.31 8.67 -3.47
N ILE A 126 12.08 9.63 -4.04
CA ILE A 126 12.58 10.81 -3.33
C ILE A 126 11.40 11.65 -2.82
N GLU A 127 10.41 11.87 -3.68
CA GLU A 127 9.17 12.58 -3.35
C GLU A 127 8.39 11.88 -2.21
N ALA A 128 8.32 10.54 -2.20
CA ALA A 128 7.68 9.78 -1.13
C ALA A 128 8.37 10.00 0.22
N LYS A 129 9.71 9.91 0.24
CA LYS A 129 10.53 10.17 1.45
C LYS A 129 10.28 11.56 1.99
N ALA A 130 10.31 12.56 1.12
CA ALA A 130 10.13 13.97 1.47
C ALA A 130 8.73 14.29 2.03
N ASN A 131 7.74 13.48 1.70
CA ASN A 131 6.36 13.62 2.16
C ASN A 131 5.99 12.65 3.31
N GLY A 132 6.98 12.01 3.93
CA GLY A 132 6.79 11.25 5.17
C GLY A 132 6.31 9.81 5.00
N ALA A 133 6.42 9.23 3.79
CA ALA A 133 6.23 7.81 3.60
C ALA A 133 7.28 6.99 4.37
N ASP A 134 6.90 5.81 4.79
CA ASP A 134 7.77 4.76 5.34
C ASP A 134 7.97 3.63 4.34
N VAL A 135 6.96 3.41 3.51
CA VAL A 135 6.87 2.32 2.53
C VAL A 135 6.42 2.87 1.19
N ILE A 136 6.97 2.34 0.11
CA ILE A 136 6.48 2.58 -1.25
C ILE A 136 5.88 1.32 -1.85
N LEU A 137 4.93 1.52 -2.78
CA LEU A 137 4.39 0.46 -3.62
C LEU A 137 5.17 0.38 -4.94
N LEU A 138 5.58 -0.82 -5.31
CA LEU A 138 5.96 -1.15 -6.68
C LEU A 138 4.96 -2.17 -7.25
N ILE A 139 4.58 -2.03 -8.51
CA ILE A 139 3.59 -2.89 -9.17
C ILE A 139 4.27 -3.69 -10.28
N ALA A 140 4.38 -4.99 -10.12
CA ALA A 140 5.08 -5.87 -11.07
C ALA A 140 4.46 -5.84 -12.48
N ALA A 141 3.14 -5.68 -12.57
CA ALA A 141 2.41 -5.62 -13.85
C ALA A 141 2.88 -4.48 -14.78
N ILE A 142 3.40 -3.37 -14.23
CA ILE A 142 3.79 -2.17 -14.98
C ILE A 142 5.30 -1.96 -15.06
N LEU A 143 6.10 -2.76 -14.37
CA LEU A 143 7.54 -2.59 -14.24
C LEU A 143 8.29 -3.79 -14.81
N SER A 144 9.40 -3.52 -15.51
CA SER A 144 10.38 -4.54 -15.84
C SER A 144 11.21 -4.92 -14.60
N ARG A 145 11.87 -6.09 -14.64
CA ARG A 145 12.78 -6.53 -13.57
C ARG A 145 13.83 -5.46 -13.22
N ASP A 146 14.46 -4.86 -14.22
CA ASP A 146 15.49 -3.82 -14.01
C ASP A 146 14.91 -2.56 -13.38
N LYS A 147 13.67 -2.19 -13.74
CA LYS A 147 12.98 -1.07 -13.11
C LYS A 147 12.62 -1.35 -11.65
N ILE A 148 12.13 -2.56 -11.34
CA ILE A 148 11.87 -2.97 -9.95
C ILE A 148 13.16 -2.88 -9.13
N LYS A 149 14.27 -3.41 -9.67
CA LYS A 149 15.58 -3.35 -9.03
C LYS A 149 16.01 -1.91 -8.75
N LEU A 150 16.00 -1.06 -9.78
CA LEU A 150 16.40 0.35 -9.64
C LEU A 150 15.57 1.08 -8.58
N LEU A 151 14.24 0.92 -8.60
CA LEU A 151 13.33 1.63 -7.71
C LEU A 151 13.43 1.12 -6.28
N SER A 152 13.55 -0.19 -6.08
CA SER A 152 13.70 -0.79 -4.75
C SER A 152 15.06 -0.48 -4.12
N GLU A 153 16.15 -0.50 -4.89
CA GLU A 153 17.47 -0.07 -4.41
C GLU A 153 17.49 1.43 -4.07
N THR A 154 16.81 2.27 -4.87
CA THR A 154 16.63 3.69 -4.54
C THR A 154 15.85 3.86 -3.24
N ALA A 155 14.79 3.08 -3.01
CA ALA A 155 14.03 3.12 -1.76
C ALA A 155 14.90 2.73 -0.55
N LYS A 156 15.67 1.65 -0.68
CA LYS A 156 16.60 1.20 0.37
C LYS A 156 17.65 2.25 0.70
N SER A 157 18.19 2.96 -0.30
CA SER A 157 19.16 4.05 -0.07
C SER A 157 18.58 5.24 0.70
N LEU A 158 17.24 5.36 0.75
CA LEU A 158 16.49 6.39 1.47
C LEU A 158 15.82 5.86 2.76
N ASP A 159 16.21 4.69 3.25
CA ASP A 159 15.60 4.01 4.41
C ASP A 159 14.08 3.79 4.26
N LEU A 160 13.58 3.57 3.04
CA LEU A 160 12.18 3.19 2.80
C LEU A 160 12.05 1.68 2.63
N GLU A 161 10.98 1.11 3.16
CA GLU A 161 10.56 -0.25 2.84
C GLU A 161 9.82 -0.32 1.51
N VAL A 162 9.83 -1.50 0.90
CA VAL A 162 9.20 -1.75 -0.41
C VAL A 162 8.18 -2.87 -0.29
N LEU A 163 6.93 -2.56 -0.64
CA LEU A 163 5.89 -3.53 -0.94
C LEU A 163 5.82 -3.70 -2.46
N LEU A 164 6.10 -4.92 -2.94
CA LEU A 164 5.88 -5.26 -4.35
C LEU A 164 4.57 -6.00 -4.52
N GLU A 165 3.68 -5.44 -5.34
CA GLU A 165 2.38 -6.02 -5.71
C GLU A 165 2.53 -6.91 -6.94
N VAL A 166 1.98 -8.14 -6.87
CA VAL A 166 1.93 -9.14 -7.95
C VAL A 166 0.51 -9.66 -8.13
N HIS A 167 0.16 -10.08 -9.38
CA HIS A 167 -1.15 -10.61 -9.74
C HIS A 167 -1.10 -12.07 -10.22
N ASN A 168 0.08 -12.58 -10.53
CA ASN A 168 0.28 -13.93 -11.07
C ASN A 168 1.71 -14.40 -10.86
N GLU A 169 1.94 -15.70 -11.14
CA GLU A 169 3.23 -16.35 -10.98
C GLU A 169 4.34 -15.73 -11.84
N THR A 170 4.05 -15.40 -13.09
CA THR A 170 5.04 -14.78 -13.99
C THR A 170 5.52 -13.43 -13.45
N GLU A 171 4.63 -12.64 -12.84
CA GLU A 171 5.00 -11.39 -12.18
C GLU A 171 5.84 -11.65 -10.93
N LEU A 172 5.49 -12.66 -10.14
CA LEU A 172 6.23 -13.05 -8.94
C LEU A 172 7.66 -13.49 -9.29
N GLU A 173 7.82 -14.44 -10.21
CA GLU A 173 9.12 -15.01 -10.60
C GLU A 173 10.10 -13.94 -11.10
N LYS A 174 9.64 -13.02 -11.96
CA LYS A 174 10.51 -11.95 -12.47
C LYS A 174 10.93 -10.95 -11.41
N SER A 175 10.23 -10.88 -10.27
CA SER A 175 10.29 -9.75 -9.36
C SER A 175 11.02 -10.03 -8.05
N ILE A 176 11.20 -11.29 -7.65
CA ILE A 176 11.89 -11.66 -6.40
C ILE A 176 13.32 -11.14 -6.42
N MET A 177 13.65 -10.29 -5.42
CA MET A 177 15.00 -9.75 -5.23
C MET A 177 15.20 -9.24 -3.79
N PRO A 178 16.47 -9.21 -3.28
CA PRO A 178 16.76 -8.88 -1.88
C PRO A 178 16.40 -7.47 -1.42
N SER A 179 16.19 -6.54 -2.36
CA SER A 179 15.82 -5.15 -2.05
C SER A 179 14.35 -4.94 -1.70
N LEU A 180 13.54 -6.01 -1.71
CA LEU A 180 12.13 -5.98 -1.32
C LEU A 180 11.98 -6.40 0.15
N ASP A 181 10.97 -5.88 0.85
CA ASP A 181 10.65 -6.24 2.23
C ASP A 181 9.36 -7.07 2.31
N MET A 182 8.40 -6.77 1.46
CA MET A 182 7.05 -7.35 1.46
C MET A 182 6.62 -7.70 0.05
N LEU A 183 5.89 -8.81 -0.09
CA LEU A 183 5.26 -9.23 -1.34
C LEU A 183 3.75 -9.27 -1.15
N GLY A 184 3.05 -8.44 -1.92
CA GLY A 184 1.60 -8.29 -1.92
C GLY A 184 0.97 -9.06 -3.07
N VAL A 185 0.02 -9.95 -2.77
CA VAL A 185 -0.81 -10.59 -3.79
C VAL A 185 -2.10 -9.82 -3.93
N ASN A 186 -2.32 -9.20 -5.08
CA ASN A 186 -3.56 -8.52 -5.37
C ASN A 186 -4.59 -9.52 -5.97
N ASN A 187 -5.67 -9.72 -5.23
CA ASN A 187 -6.77 -10.62 -5.63
C ASN A 187 -7.70 -10.00 -6.70
N ARG A 188 -7.49 -8.73 -7.05
CA ARG A 188 -8.30 -8.05 -8.08
C ARG A 188 -7.59 -8.13 -9.44
N ASP A 189 -8.26 -8.72 -10.42
CA ASP A 189 -7.82 -8.65 -11.80
C ASP A 189 -7.91 -7.19 -12.31
N LEU A 190 -6.79 -6.67 -12.88
CA LEU A 190 -6.72 -5.28 -13.33
C LEU A 190 -7.46 -5.02 -14.65
N LYS A 191 -7.95 -6.06 -15.34
CA LYS A 191 -8.68 -5.94 -16.59
C LYS A 191 -10.18 -6.09 -16.39
N THR A 192 -10.60 -7.10 -15.61
CA THR A 192 -12.01 -7.43 -15.36
C THR A 192 -12.57 -6.77 -14.11
N PHE A 193 -11.70 -6.34 -13.19
CA PHE A 193 -11.99 -5.88 -11.82
C PHE A 193 -12.62 -6.95 -10.92
N GLU A 194 -12.69 -8.19 -11.36
CA GLU A 194 -13.14 -9.32 -10.54
C GLU A 194 -12.16 -9.58 -9.40
N VAL A 195 -12.68 -9.99 -8.25
CA VAL A 195 -11.90 -10.32 -7.07
C VAL A 195 -11.99 -11.80 -6.77
N ASN A 196 -10.85 -12.48 -6.70
CA ASN A 196 -10.78 -13.89 -6.39
C ASN A 196 -9.64 -14.18 -5.41
N LEU A 197 -9.97 -14.61 -4.19
CA LEU A 197 -8.99 -14.94 -3.14
C LEU A 197 -8.15 -16.20 -3.46
N GLU A 198 -8.57 -17.00 -4.47
CA GLU A 198 -7.78 -18.14 -4.94
C GLU A 198 -6.38 -17.70 -5.40
N ASN A 199 -6.27 -16.50 -5.98
CA ASN A 199 -4.97 -15.94 -6.37
C ASN A 199 -3.98 -15.87 -5.20
N SER A 200 -4.45 -15.45 -4.02
CA SER A 200 -3.60 -15.47 -2.80
C SER A 200 -3.23 -16.90 -2.39
N ARG A 201 -4.14 -17.85 -2.45
CA ARG A 201 -3.88 -19.26 -2.08
C ARG A 201 -2.84 -19.90 -3.00
N GLU A 202 -2.97 -19.71 -4.30
CA GLU A 202 -2.09 -20.28 -5.32
C GLU A 202 -0.67 -19.70 -5.27
N LEU A 203 -0.54 -18.39 -5.01
CA LEU A 203 0.76 -17.71 -4.99
C LEU A 203 1.48 -17.84 -3.66
N ALA A 204 0.78 -17.99 -2.54
CA ALA A 204 1.37 -18.06 -1.20
C ALA A 204 2.54 -19.05 -1.06
N PRO A 205 2.44 -20.32 -1.52
CA PRO A 205 3.54 -21.29 -1.38
C PRO A 205 4.75 -20.96 -2.24
N LYS A 206 4.59 -20.08 -3.26
CA LYS A 206 5.65 -19.67 -4.19
C LYS A 206 6.42 -18.46 -3.70
N ILE A 207 5.90 -17.74 -2.71
CA ILE A 207 6.57 -16.58 -2.10
C ILE A 207 7.57 -17.10 -1.05
N PRO A 208 8.88 -16.75 -1.16
CA PRO A 208 9.87 -17.13 -0.17
C PRO A 208 9.52 -16.61 1.24
N ASN A 209 9.89 -17.37 2.27
CA ASN A 209 9.55 -17.03 3.65
C ASN A 209 10.32 -15.83 4.22
N ASP A 210 11.34 -15.35 3.52
CA ASP A 210 12.08 -14.14 3.90
C ASP A 210 11.24 -12.87 3.78
N PHE A 211 10.21 -12.90 2.91
CA PHE A 211 9.32 -11.78 2.68
C PHE A 211 8.05 -11.86 3.54
N VAL A 212 7.59 -10.69 4.01
CA VAL A 212 6.26 -10.57 4.61
C VAL A 212 5.22 -10.69 3.50
N LYS A 213 4.32 -11.68 3.62
CA LYS A 213 3.24 -11.91 2.65
C LYS A 213 2.03 -11.03 2.99
N ILE A 214 1.56 -10.26 2.01
CA ILE A 214 0.39 -9.38 2.15
C ILE A 214 -0.66 -9.81 1.13
N SER A 215 -1.91 -9.96 1.55
CA SER A 215 -3.05 -10.15 0.65
C SER A 215 -3.82 -8.85 0.51
N GLU A 216 -4.17 -8.49 -0.72
CA GLU A 216 -4.81 -7.23 -1.08
C GLU A 216 -6.08 -7.47 -1.89
N SER A 217 -7.09 -6.64 -1.70
CA SER A 217 -8.39 -6.68 -2.35
C SER A 217 -9.30 -7.85 -1.93
N GLY A 218 -10.60 -7.54 -1.74
CA GLY A 218 -11.63 -8.54 -1.44
C GLY A 218 -11.64 -9.08 -0.02
N ILE A 219 -10.84 -8.52 0.87
CA ILE A 219 -10.73 -8.96 2.26
C ILE A 219 -11.67 -8.10 3.10
N SER A 220 -12.75 -8.70 3.62
CA SER A 220 -13.73 -8.03 4.48
C SER A 220 -14.18 -8.88 5.66
N GLU A 221 -13.97 -10.20 5.59
CA GLU A 221 -14.47 -11.16 6.57
C GLU A 221 -13.35 -11.80 7.38
N ILE A 222 -13.65 -12.10 8.63
CA ILE A 222 -12.71 -12.72 9.57
C ILE A 222 -12.26 -14.09 9.07
N GLY A 223 -13.20 -14.90 8.58
CA GLY A 223 -12.91 -16.23 8.06
C GLY A 223 -11.86 -16.22 6.94
N SER A 224 -11.97 -15.26 6.01
CA SER A 224 -10.98 -15.12 4.93
C SER A 224 -9.58 -14.74 5.49
N ILE A 225 -9.52 -13.88 6.50
CA ILE A 225 -8.25 -13.49 7.12
C ILE A 225 -7.63 -14.70 7.85
N GLN A 226 -8.43 -15.45 8.63
CA GLN A 226 -7.97 -16.64 9.34
C GLN A 226 -7.47 -17.71 8.38
N GLU A 227 -8.21 -17.95 7.32
CA GLU A 227 -7.81 -18.90 6.28
C GLU A 227 -6.48 -18.47 5.62
N LEU A 228 -6.37 -17.21 5.15
CA LEU A 228 -5.17 -16.73 4.49
C LEU A 228 -3.94 -16.76 5.42
N LYS A 229 -4.11 -16.62 6.73
CA LYS A 229 -3.02 -16.82 7.70
C LYS A 229 -2.47 -18.23 7.67
N THR A 230 -3.29 -19.26 7.42
CA THR A 230 -2.81 -20.65 7.30
C THR A 230 -1.89 -20.84 6.08
N PHE A 231 -2.01 -19.98 5.07
CA PHE A 231 -1.10 -19.91 3.92
C PHE A 231 0.14 -19.02 4.17
N GLY A 232 0.31 -18.49 5.39
CA GLY A 232 1.47 -17.70 5.80
C GLY A 232 1.35 -16.19 5.51
N PHE A 233 0.16 -15.68 5.18
CA PHE A 233 -0.05 -14.24 5.08
C PHE A 233 -0.01 -13.59 6.46
N GLN A 234 0.76 -12.50 6.55
CA GLN A 234 0.97 -11.72 7.77
C GLN A 234 0.33 -10.33 7.68
N GLY A 235 0.03 -9.86 6.45
CA GLY A 235 -0.58 -8.57 6.19
C GLY A 235 -1.86 -8.68 5.37
N PHE A 236 -2.85 -7.81 5.68
CA PHE A 236 -4.14 -7.75 5.01
C PHE A 236 -4.48 -6.28 4.73
N LEU A 237 -4.44 -5.89 3.44
CA LEU A 237 -4.73 -4.52 3.03
C LEU A 237 -6.24 -4.37 2.78
N ILE A 238 -6.88 -3.55 3.62
CA ILE A 238 -8.33 -3.35 3.65
C ILE A 238 -8.64 -1.85 3.54
N GLY A 239 -9.37 -1.47 2.51
CA GLY A 239 -9.76 -0.08 2.26
C GLY A 239 -11.26 0.10 2.11
N GLU A 240 -11.84 -0.48 1.06
CA GLU A 240 -13.21 -0.21 0.65
C GLU A 240 -14.24 -0.49 1.74
N SER A 241 -14.13 -1.62 2.46
CA SER A 241 -15.06 -1.97 3.54
C SER A 241 -14.99 -1.00 4.72
N PHE A 242 -13.79 -0.50 5.06
CA PHE A 242 -13.65 0.51 6.12
C PHE A 242 -14.15 1.87 5.67
N MET A 243 -13.74 2.32 4.48
CA MET A 243 -14.08 3.65 3.96
C MET A 243 -15.56 3.81 3.61
N LYS A 244 -16.30 2.74 3.34
CA LYS A 244 -17.77 2.78 3.19
C LYS A 244 -18.52 3.06 4.50
N SER A 245 -17.85 2.85 5.63
CA SER A 245 -18.44 3.14 6.95
C SER A 245 -18.43 4.64 7.24
N PRO A 246 -19.43 5.16 7.96
CA PRO A 246 -19.37 6.53 8.48
C PRO A 246 -18.20 6.79 9.43
N ASN A 247 -17.67 5.73 10.05
CA ASN A 247 -16.49 5.80 10.93
C ASN A 247 -15.51 4.64 10.60
N PRO A 248 -14.56 4.87 9.69
CA PRO A 248 -13.58 3.86 9.29
C PRO A 248 -12.72 3.34 10.46
N GLY A 249 -12.34 4.21 11.40
CA GLY A 249 -11.59 3.84 12.60
C GLY A 249 -12.33 2.83 13.48
N ASN A 250 -13.62 3.06 13.74
CA ASN A 250 -14.44 2.11 14.48
C ASN A 250 -14.63 0.78 13.73
N SER A 251 -14.76 0.82 12.42
CA SER A 251 -14.84 -0.40 11.60
C SER A 251 -13.57 -1.24 11.71
N ALA A 252 -12.40 -0.60 11.63
CA ALA A 252 -11.12 -1.26 11.81
C ALA A 252 -10.96 -1.82 13.24
N LEU A 253 -11.30 -1.03 14.26
CA LEU A 253 -11.27 -1.47 15.66
C LEU A 253 -12.14 -2.71 15.91
N ASN A 254 -13.35 -2.72 15.38
CA ASN A 254 -14.27 -3.83 15.53
C ASN A 254 -13.75 -5.12 14.87
N LEU A 255 -13.16 -5.01 13.67
CA LEU A 255 -12.54 -6.14 13.01
C LEU A 255 -11.35 -6.69 13.82
N ILE A 256 -10.46 -5.80 14.29
CA ILE A 256 -9.28 -6.18 15.09
C ILE A 256 -9.68 -6.83 16.40
N LYS A 257 -10.69 -6.31 17.11
CA LYS A 257 -11.21 -6.92 18.35
C LYS A 257 -11.73 -8.34 18.10
N LYS A 258 -12.50 -8.54 17.05
CA LYS A 258 -13.03 -9.85 16.69
C LYS A 258 -11.91 -10.83 16.32
N LEU A 259 -10.89 -10.38 15.58
CA LEU A 259 -9.72 -11.21 15.26
C LEU A 259 -8.97 -11.65 16.52
N LYS A 260 -8.80 -10.74 17.51
CA LYS A 260 -8.13 -11.06 18.79
C LYS A 260 -8.90 -12.07 19.62
N ASN A 261 -10.22 -11.96 19.70
CA ASN A 261 -11.05 -12.88 20.49
C ASN A 261 -11.01 -14.30 19.94
N ASN A 262 -11.02 -14.46 18.62
CA ASN A 262 -10.97 -15.78 17.98
C ASN A 262 -9.57 -16.45 18.01
N PHE A 263 -8.55 -15.80 18.53
CA PHE A 263 -7.22 -16.41 18.76
C PHE A 263 -7.02 -16.85 20.21
N ASN A 264 -7.95 -16.51 21.11
CA ASN A 264 -7.89 -16.91 22.53
C ASN A 264 -8.81 -18.08 22.87
N ASP A 265 -9.56 -18.56 21.88
CA ASP A 265 -10.36 -19.78 21.92
C ASP A 265 -9.64 -20.93 21.15
#